data_b557bc3fa3fe580be9195757b7631abf
#
_entry.id   b557bc3fa3fe580be9195757b7631abf
#
_cell.length_a   1.000
_cell.length_b   1.000
_cell.length_c   1.000
_cell.angle_alpha   90.00
_cell.angle_beta   90.00
_cell.angle_gamma   90.00
#
_symmetry.space_group_name_H-M   'P 1'
#
loop_
_entity.id
_entity.type
_entity.pdbx_description
1 polymer ?
#
loop_
_entity_poly.entity_id
_entity_poly.type
_entity_poly.pdbx_seq_one_letter_code
_entity_poly.pdbx_strand_id
1 'polypeptide(L)'
;LKFLRVKDPQKIYEIDKNIYYKSKNDKPELLLLWLEKCYRETLNQKIEKYEKENIDILVNYIRDLASKNVFDEGMLIKEFNKNGIGLVIQQDIPGSKIRGAFKVHKDVPAIYITYKHKRIADIYFALLHELSHCKKDFNQAKGTNLVSYENETKTEETADLQAYEWMVDNKYYEKIIHDPEYNIDNEMVYPKCFVVYKLAKDGYIDYSSEIYQKYNCLLKTDNN
;
A
#
# COMPACT_ATOMS: atom_id res chain seq x y z
N LEU A 1 9.12 13.46 21.57
CA LEU A 1 9.10 14.90 21.27
C LEU A 1 10.51 15.46 21.05
N LYS A 2 11.53 15.10 21.85
CA LYS A 2 12.93 15.47 21.59
C LYS A 2 13.42 14.99 20.22
N PHE A 3 12.96 13.82 19.79
CA PHE A 3 13.28 13.25 18.48
C PHE A 3 12.73 14.09 17.33
N LEU A 4 11.49 14.58 17.45
CA LEU A 4 10.84 15.41 16.44
C LEU A 4 11.28 16.89 16.49
N ARG A 5 12.11 17.29 17.46
CA ARG A 5 12.52 18.69 17.73
C ARG A 5 11.34 19.66 17.89
N VAL A 6 10.18 19.18 18.30
CA VAL A 6 8.94 19.94 18.48
C VAL A 6 8.65 20.06 19.97
N LYS A 7 8.43 21.26 20.45
CA LYS A 7 8.14 21.54 21.87
C LYS A 7 6.67 21.31 22.23
N ASP A 8 5.78 21.44 21.26
CA ASP A 8 4.33 21.34 21.42
C ASP A 8 3.75 20.24 20.50
N PRO A 9 3.09 19.20 21.04
CA PRO A 9 2.45 18.16 20.25
C PRO A 9 1.42 18.69 19.24
N GLN A 10 0.69 19.76 19.56
CA GLN A 10 -0.29 20.35 18.67
C GLN A 10 0.33 20.97 17.42
N LYS A 11 1.55 21.49 17.50
CA LYS A 11 2.28 22.00 16.34
C LYS A 11 2.69 20.94 15.34
N ILE A 12 2.73 19.68 15.75
CA ILE A 12 3.00 18.56 14.85
C ILE A 12 1.85 18.41 13.87
N TYR A 13 0.60 18.61 14.30
CA TYR A 13 -0.58 18.62 13.43
C TYR A 13 -0.57 19.73 12.37
N GLU A 14 0.07 20.87 12.67
CA GLU A 14 0.17 21.98 11.73
C GLU A 14 1.25 21.74 10.67
N ILE A 15 2.26 20.91 10.98
CA ILE A 15 3.41 20.69 10.10
C ILE A 15 3.09 19.66 9.00
N ASP A 16 2.14 18.75 9.22
CA ASP A 16 1.92 17.61 8.33
C ASP A 16 0.45 17.43 7.91
N LYS A 17 -0.12 18.48 7.30
CA LYS A 17 -1.51 18.50 6.81
C LYS A 17 -1.70 17.74 5.47
N ASN A 18 -0.65 17.20 4.87
CA ASN A 18 -0.65 16.62 3.51
C ASN A 18 -0.52 15.09 3.54
N ILE A 19 -1.12 14.41 4.50
CA ILE A 19 -1.01 12.97 4.62
C ILE A 19 -2.34 12.31 4.29
N TYR A 20 -2.32 11.47 3.26
CA TYR A 20 -3.38 10.52 2.98
C TYR A 20 -3.09 9.24 3.77
N TYR A 21 -3.97 8.84 4.67
CA TYR A 21 -3.84 7.60 5.43
C TYR A 21 -5.20 6.98 5.75
N LYS A 22 -5.27 5.67 5.66
CA LYS A 22 -6.47 4.90 5.98
C LYS A 22 -6.42 4.44 7.43
N SER A 23 -6.85 5.26 8.36
CA SER A 23 -7.42 4.79 9.64
C SER A 23 -7.89 5.94 10.53
N LYS A 24 -9.02 5.71 11.24
CA LYS A 24 -9.35 6.51 12.42
C LYS A 24 -8.32 6.18 13.50
N ASN A 25 -7.31 7.05 13.63
CA ASN A 25 -6.27 6.84 14.62
C ASN A 25 -6.60 7.62 15.89
N ASP A 26 -6.84 6.88 16.98
CA ASP A 26 -7.09 7.48 18.29
C ASP A 26 -5.81 8.04 18.95
N LYS A 27 -4.64 7.84 18.29
CA LYS A 27 -3.31 8.26 18.79
C LYS A 27 -2.50 8.89 17.67
N PRO A 28 -2.85 10.11 17.27
CA PRO A 28 -2.20 10.80 16.15
C PRO A 28 -0.69 11.04 16.35
N GLU A 29 -0.23 11.17 17.60
CA GLU A 29 1.19 11.30 17.91
C GLU A 29 2.02 10.06 17.52
N LEU A 30 1.45 8.85 17.59
CA LEU A 30 2.12 7.62 17.14
C LEU A 30 2.20 7.57 15.62
N LEU A 31 1.14 8.01 14.94
CA LEU A 31 1.13 8.15 13.48
C LEU A 31 2.24 9.10 13.03
N LEU A 32 2.30 10.30 13.61
CA LEU A 32 3.30 11.30 13.25
C LEU A 32 4.73 10.83 13.51
N LEU A 33 4.95 10.11 14.60
CA LEU A 33 6.27 9.53 14.90
C LEU A 33 6.67 8.49 13.82
N TRP A 34 5.74 7.64 13.41
CA TRP A 34 5.98 6.64 12.36
C TRP A 34 6.26 7.31 11.02
N LEU A 35 5.47 8.31 10.64
CA LEU A 35 5.65 9.06 9.40
C LEU A 35 6.98 9.81 9.35
N GLU A 36 7.40 10.43 10.45
CA GLU A 36 8.71 11.10 10.55
C GLU A 36 9.85 10.09 10.38
N LYS A 37 9.72 8.88 10.96
CA LYS A 37 10.70 7.81 10.77
C LYS A 37 10.78 7.41 9.29
N CYS A 38 9.65 7.16 8.64
CA CYS A 38 9.59 6.83 7.22
C CYS A 38 10.17 7.95 6.34
N TYR A 39 9.86 9.20 6.66
CA TYR A 39 10.42 10.34 5.93
C TYR A 39 11.94 10.40 5.99
N ARG A 40 12.53 10.15 7.15
CA ARG A 40 14.00 10.11 7.30
C ARG A 40 14.64 8.99 6.49
N GLU A 41 14.01 7.83 6.44
CA GLU A 41 14.47 6.74 5.58
C GLU A 41 14.39 7.11 4.09
N THR A 42 13.33 7.81 3.68
CA THR A 42 13.19 8.31 2.29
C THR A 42 14.33 9.26 1.91
N LEU A 43 14.79 10.12 2.83
CA LEU A 43 15.90 11.06 2.56
C LEU A 43 17.23 10.36 2.25
N ASN A 44 17.39 9.12 2.63
CA ASN A 44 18.58 8.31 2.36
C ASN A 44 18.49 7.54 1.04
N GLN A 45 17.34 7.59 0.34
CA GLN A 45 17.13 6.90 -0.93
C GLN A 45 17.56 7.79 -2.11
N LYS A 46 18.16 7.15 -3.12
CA LYS A 46 18.41 7.79 -4.41
C LYS A 46 17.21 7.54 -5.31
N ILE A 47 16.33 8.53 -5.41
CA ILE A 47 15.07 8.46 -6.15
C ILE A 47 15.22 9.22 -7.45
N GLU A 48 14.89 8.59 -8.57
CA GLU A 48 14.89 9.21 -9.90
C GLU A 48 13.68 10.17 -10.05
N LYS A 49 13.58 10.85 -11.20
CA LYS A 49 12.47 11.76 -11.47
C LYS A 49 11.15 10.98 -11.59
N TYR A 50 10.12 11.45 -10.89
CA TYR A 50 8.78 10.88 -10.99
C TYR A 50 8.13 11.20 -12.33
N GLU A 51 7.57 10.17 -12.96
CA GLU A 51 6.71 10.26 -14.13
C GLU A 51 5.48 9.36 -13.89
N LYS A 52 4.28 9.93 -14.09
CA LYS A 52 3.01 9.26 -13.76
C LYS A 52 2.82 7.95 -14.52
N GLU A 53 3.32 7.88 -15.74
CA GLU A 53 3.25 6.73 -16.63
C GLU A 53 4.01 5.51 -16.09
N ASN A 54 5.02 5.74 -15.26
CA ASN A 54 5.82 4.68 -14.64
C ASN A 54 5.03 3.85 -13.61
N ILE A 55 3.87 4.32 -13.16
CA ILE A 55 3.04 3.57 -12.22
C ILE A 55 2.60 2.22 -12.80
N ASP A 56 2.28 2.18 -14.09
CA ASP A 56 1.86 0.94 -14.74
C ASP A 56 3.02 -0.09 -14.81
N ILE A 57 4.28 0.38 -14.87
CA ILE A 57 5.48 -0.46 -14.75
C ILE A 57 5.53 -1.09 -13.36
N LEU A 58 5.31 -0.30 -12.30
CA LEU A 58 5.32 -0.79 -10.93
C LEU A 58 4.18 -1.76 -10.63
N VAL A 59 2.98 -1.51 -11.16
CA VAL A 59 1.84 -2.44 -11.05
C VAL A 59 2.18 -3.79 -11.65
N ASN A 60 2.76 -3.81 -12.86
CA ASN A 60 3.17 -5.05 -13.53
C ASN A 60 4.31 -5.75 -12.78
N TYR A 61 5.26 -5.00 -12.23
CA TYR A 61 6.33 -5.54 -11.40
C TYR A 61 5.80 -6.21 -10.13
N ILE A 62 4.85 -5.58 -9.43
CA ILE A 62 4.19 -6.17 -8.27
C ILE A 62 3.44 -7.46 -8.64
N ARG A 63 2.75 -7.48 -9.78
CA ARG A 63 2.08 -8.69 -10.28
C ARG A 63 3.07 -9.82 -10.57
N ASP A 64 4.21 -9.51 -11.16
CA ASP A 64 5.27 -10.51 -11.43
C ASP A 64 5.80 -11.13 -10.12
N LEU A 65 6.12 -10.31 -9.12
CA LEU A 65 6.54 -10.79 -7.81
C LEU A 65 5.45 -11.61 -7.12
N ALA A 66 4.21 -11.15 -7.15
CA ALA A 66 3.06 -11.86 -6.57
C ALA A 66 2.82 -13.22 -7.25
N SER A 67 2.99 -13.32 -8.57
CA SER A 67 2.82 -14.58 -9.32
C SER A 67 3.85 -15.64 -8.91
N LYS A 68 5.03 -15.19 -8.47
CA LYS A 68 6.13 -16.02 -7.98
C LYS A 68 6.06 -16.29 -6.47
N ASN A 69 5.06 -15.73 -5.77
CA ASN A 69 4.97 -15.70 -4.30
C ASN A 69 6.26 -15.15 -3.64
N VAL A 70 6.88 -14.15 -4.25
CA VAL A 70 8.08 -13.49 -3.75
C VAL A 70 7.68 -12.17 -3.11
N PHE A 71 8.24 -11.89 -1.95
CA PHE A 71 8.26 -10.57 -1.34
C PHE A 71 9.71 -10.25 -0.97
N ASP A 72 10.30 -9.31 -1.68
CA ASP A 72 11.68 -8.83 -1.47
C ASP A 72 11.64 -7.31 -1.34
N GLU A 73 11.89 -6.82 -0.13
CA GLU A 73 11.88 -5.40 0.19
C GLU A 73 12.92 -4.63 -0.60
N GLY A 74 14.14 -5.16 -0.69
CA GLY A 74 15.25 -4.49 -1.39
C GLY A 74 14.98 -4.33 -2.88
N MET A 75 14.42 -5.35 -3.51
CA MET A 75 14.00 -5.31 -4.92
C MET A 75 12.86 -4.31 -5.13
N LEU A 76 11.86 -4.30 -4.25
CA LEU A 76 10.75 -3.34 -4.31
C LEU A 76 11.24 -1.90 -4.17
N ILE A 77 12.03 -1.60 -3.14
CA ILE A 77 12.57 -0.25 -2.92
C ILE A 77 13.37 0.22 -4.13
N LYS A 78 14.25 -0.64 -4.67
CA LYS A 78 15.07 -0.32 -5.83
C LYS A 78 14.23 0.00 -7.07
N GLU A 79 13.19 -0.81 -7.36
CA GLU A 79 12.34 -0.60 -8.53
C GLU A 79 11.45 0.63 -8.37
N PHE A 80 10.90 0.89 -7.18
CA PHE A 80 10.15 2.11 -6.89
C PHE A 80 11.01 3.36 -7.05
N ASN A 81 12.22 3.37 -6.49
CA ASN A 81 13.15 4.49 -6.60
C ASN A 81 13.55 4.79 -8.04
N LYS A 82 13.80 3.76 -8.86
CA LYS A 82 14.07 3.88 -10.29
C LYS A 82 12.91 4.50 -11.07
N ASN A 83 11.69 4.29 -10.59
CA ASN A 83 10.47 4.85 -11.20
C ASN A 83 10.01 6.16 -10.53
N GLY A 84 10.88 6.78 -9.75
CA GLY A 84 10.67 8.13 -9.20
C GLY A 84 9.82 8.17 -7.93
N ILE A 85 9.60 7.05 -7.24
CA ILE A 85 8.80 6.95 -6.02
C ILE A 85 9.66 6.43 -4.89
N GLY A 86 9.70 7.14 -3.77
CA GLY A 86 10.29 6.64 -2.53
C GLY A 86 9.41 5.53 -1.94
N LEU A 87 10.03 4.44 -1.47
CA LEU A 87 9.32 3.37 -0.79
C LEU A 87 10.00 3.06 0.55
N VAL A 88 9.23 3.06 1.61
CA VAL A 88 9.69 2.62 2.94
C VAL A 88 8.71 1.59 3.49
N ILE A 89 9.24 0.43 3.88
CA ILE A 89 8.48 -0.62 4.54
C ILE A 89 9.00 -0.70 5.98
N GLN A 90 8.15 -0.37 6.94
CA GLN A 90 8.57 -0.14 8.32
C GLN A 90 7.68 -0.90 9.29
N GLN A 91 8.25 -1.35 10.41
CA GLN A 91 7.44 -1.89 11.50
C GLN A 91 6.42 -0.84 11.97
N ASP A 92 5.19 -1.27 12.23
CA ASP A 92 4.20 -0.41 12.85
C ASP A 92 4.57 -0.08 14.31
N ILE A 93 4.09 1.06 14.77
CA ILE A 93 4.15 1.37 16.19
C ILE A 93 2.90 0.77 16.85
N PRO A 94 3.04 -0.08 17.88
CA PRO A 94 1.89 -0.68 18.56
C PRO A 94 0.85 0.36 18.96
N GLY A 95 -0.40 0.14 18.50
CA GLY A 95 -1.52 1.07 18.72
C GLY A 95 -1.70 2.15 17.66
N SER A 96 -0.81 2.27 16.64
CA SER A 96 -0.96 3.26 15.57
C SER A 96 -2.06 2.95 14.57
N LYS A 97 -2.49 1.68 14.46
CA LYS A 97 -3.48 1.19 13.48
C LYS A 97 -3.20 1.54 12.01
N ILE A 98 -2.04 2.10 11.69
CA ILE A 98 -1.65 2.47 10.33
C ILE A 98 -1.34 1.23 9.48
N ARG A 99 -1.68 1.27 8.20
CA ARG A 99 -1.37 0.22 7.21
C ARG A 99 -0.41 0.74 6.15
N GLY A 100 -0.67 1.94 5.65
CA GLY A 100 0.15 2.62 4.67
C GLY A 100 -0.11 4.12 4.70
N ALA A 101 0.67 4.87 3.96
CA ALA A 101 0.48 6.29 3.72
C ALA A 101 1.18 6.71 2.43
N PHE A 102 0.54 7.58 1.67
CA PHE A 102 1.11 8.28 0.55
C PHE A 102 1.43 9.74 0.93
N LYS A 103 2.60 10.23 0.52
CA LYS A 103 3.03 11.60 0.77
C LYS A 103 3.87 12.16 -0.38
N VAL A 104 3.84 13.49 -0.56
CA VAL A 104 4.72 14.18 -1.52
C VAL A 104 5.66 15.12 -0.79
N HIS A 105 6.96 14.95 -0.99
CA HIS A 105 8.02 15.77 -0.41
C HIS A 105 8.78 16.50 -1.52
N LYS A 106 8.64 17.81 -1.63
CA LYS A 106 9.36 18.61 -2.64
C LYS A 106 9.30 17.96 -4.04
N ASP A 107 8.10 17.62 -4.50
CA ASP A 107 7.82 17.00 -5.80
C ASP A 107 8.20 15.51 -5.92
N VAL A 108 8.72 14.90 -4.88
CA VAL A 108 9.00 13.47 -4.85
C VAL A 108 7.89 12.75 -4.12
N PRO A 109 7.14 11.87 -4.79
CA PRO A 109 6.17 11.02 -4.13
C PRO A 109 6.86 9.94 -3.29
N ALA A 110 6.29 9.62 -2.14
CA ALA A 110 6.76 8.57 -1.27
C ALA A 110 5.59 7.74 -0.74
N ILE A 111 5.78 6.43 -0.70
CA ILE A 111 4.84 5.45 -0.19
C ILE A 111 5.46 4.78 1.03
N TYR A 112 4.68 4.72 2.10
CA TYR A 112 5.07 4.11 3.37
C TYR A 112 4.11 2.97 3.69
N ILE A 113 4.64 1.77 3.95
CA ILE A 113 3.86 0.56 4.26
C ILE A 113 4.31 -0.03 5.58
N THR A 114 3.38 -0.62 6.34
CA THR A 114 3.70 -1.36 7.56
C THR A 114 3.73 -2.87 7.31
N TYR A 115 4.54 -3.59 8.11
CA TYR A 115 4.50 -5.07 8.18
C TYR A 115 3.31 -5.61 8.99
N LYS A 116 2.28 -4.80 9.24
CA LYS A 116 1.12 -5.23 10.03
C LYS A 116 0.42 -6.45 9.44
N HIS A 117 0.40 -6.54 8.12
CA HIS A 117 -0.11 -7.69 7.40
C HIS A 117 1.03 -8.68 7.15
N LYS A 118 0.76 -9.95 7.47
CA LYS A 118 1.76 -11.01 7.38
C LYS A 118 1.63 -11.87 6.12
N ARG A 119 0.73 -11.51 5.21
CA ARG A 119 0.48 -12.25 3.98
C ARG A 119 0.82 -11.44 2.75
N ILE A 120 1.26 -12.13 1.70
CA ILE A 120 1.75 -11.52 0.46
C ILE A 120 0.70 -10.62 -0.19
N ALA A 121 -0.54 -11.11 -0.37
CA ALA A 121 -1.56 -10.32 -1.04
C ALA A 121 -1.98 -9.08 -0.24
N ASP A 122 -1.99 -9.17 1.09
CA ASP A 122 -2.36 -8.04 1.94
C ASP A 122 -1.38 -6.87 1.83
N ILE A 123 -0.08 -7.18 1.77
CA ILE A 123 0.96 -6.14 1.66
C ILE A 123 1.00 -5.57 0.25
N TYR A 124 0.81 -6.39 -0.78
CA TYR A 124 0.72 -5.90 -2.15
C TYR A 124 -0.55 -5.09 -2.40
N PHE A 125 -1.67 -5.46 -1.78
CA PHE A 125 -2.87 -4.61 -1.81
C PHE A 125 -2.58 -3.23 -1.22
N ALA A 126 -1.92 -3.16 -0.06
CA ALA A 126 -1.55 -1.88 0.53
C ALA A 126 -0.63 -1.06 -0.39
N LEU A 127 0.36 -1.69 -1.04
CA LEU A 127 1.23 -1.01 -2.02
C LEU A 127 0.44 -0.48 -3.22
N LEU A 128 -0.46 -1.29 -3.79
CA LEU A 128 -1.28 -0.89 -4.94
C LEU A 128 -2.28 0.22 -4.56
N HIS A 129 -2.80 0.19 -3.33
CA HIS A 129 -3.66 1.23 -2.79
C HIS A 129 -2.93 2.58 -2.72
N GLU A 130 -1.74 2.61 -2.13
CA GLU A 130 -0.93 3.83 -2.05
C GLU A 130 -0.43 4.30 -3.44
N LEU A 131 -0.16 3.38 -4.37
CA LEU A 131 0.13 3.71 -5.77
C LEU A 131 -1.07 4.36 -6.47
N SER A 132 -2.31 3.99 -6.11
CA SER A 132 -3.51 4.65 -6.63
C SER A 132 -3.57 6.11 -6.19
N HIS A 133 -3.28 6.41 -4.92
CA HIS A 133 -3.14 7.78 -4.45
C HIS A 133 -2.03 8.52 -5.20
N CYS A 134 -0.88 7.90 -5.38
CA CYS A 134 0.22 8.48 -6.16
C CYS A 134 -0.22 8.83 -7.58
N LYS A 135 -0.98 7.96 -8.26
CA LYS A 135 -1.48 8.19 -9.64
C LYS A 135 -2.52 9.29 -9.73
N LYS A 136 -3.44 9.37 -8.76
CA LYS A 136 -4.63 10.22 -8.83
C LYS A 136 -4.46 11.54 -8.08
N ASP A 137 -3.83 11.49 -6.92
CA ASP A 137 -3.85 12.57 -5.94
C ASP A 137 -2.53 13.34 -5.85
N PHE A 138 -1.50 12.98 -6.66
CA PHE A 138 -0.16 13.59 -6.62
C PHE A 138 -0.20 15.12 -6.65
N ASN A 139 -0.92 15.71 -7.61
CA ASN A 139 -0.98 17.17 -7.74
C ASN A 139 -1.71 17.83 -6.56
N GLN A 140 -2.72 17.18 -6.02
CA GLN A 140 -3.44 17.65 -4.84
C GLN A 140 -2.56 17.54 -3.59
N ALA A 141 -1.87 16.42 -3.39
CA ALA A 141 -0.94 16.21 -2.29
C ALA A 141 0.25 17.17 -2.33
N LYS A 142 0.69 17.60 -3.53
CA LYS A 142 1.74 18.59 -3.72
C LYS A 142 1.26 20.02 -3.41
N GLY A 143 0.00 20.34 -3.71
CA GLY A 143 -0.52 21.72 -3.72
C GLY A 143 -1.34 22.12 -2.50
N THR A 144 -1.74 21.21 -1.61
CA THR A 144 -2.68 21.53 -0.54
C THR A 144 -2.16 21.25 0.86
N ASN A 145 -2.38 22.28 1.72
CA ASN A 145 -2.25 22.15 3.16
C ASN A 145 -3.53 21.60 3.83
N LEU A 146 -4.55 21.17 3.07
CA LEU A 146 -5.86 20.78 3.59
C LEU A 146 -6.48 19.68 2.73
N VAL A 147 -6.63 18.50 3.29
CA VAL A 147 -7.60 17.50 2.82
C VAL A 147 -8.84 17.64 3.71
N SER A 148 -10.00 17.95 3.13
CA SER A 148 -11.25 18.01 3.90
C SER A 148 -11.74 16.59 4.18
N TYR A 149 -12.18 16.33 5.40
CA TYR A 149 -12.70 15.04 5.89
C TYR A 149 -13.83 14.46 5.01
N GLU A 150 -14.58 15.28 4.32
CA GLU A 150 -15.70 14.87 3.45
C GLU A 150 -15.24 14.21 2.14
N ASN A 151 -14.04 14.52 1.67
CA ASN A 151 -13.46 13.93 0.44
C ASN A 151 -12.64 12.66 0.72
N GLU A 152 -12.22 12.40 1.94
CA GLU A 152 -11.38 11.26 2.31
C GLU A 152 -12.04 9.91 2.01
N THR A 153 -13.31 9.72 2.38
CA THR A 153 -14.01 8.44 2.18
C THR A 153 -14.08 8.08 0.70
N LYS A 154 -14.46 9.02 -0.16
CA LYS A 154 -14.58 8.79 -1.61
C LYS A 154 -13.22 8.54 -2.27
N THR A 155 -12.20 9.23 -1.82
CA THR A 155 -10.82 9.07 -2.32
C THR A 155 -10.27 7.70 -1.93
N GLU A 156 -10.51 7.26 -0.70
CA GLU A 156 -10.16 5.93 -0.19
C GLU A 156 -10.88 4.79 -0.94
N GLU A 157 -12.21 4.93 -1.14
CA GLU A 157 -12.98 3.97 -1.93
C GLU A 157 -12.46 3.87 -3.37
N THR A 158 -12.11 5.00 -3.97
CA THR A 158 -11.55 5.04 -5.32
C THR A 158 -10.17 4.39 -5.39
N ALA A 159 -9.35 4.54 -4.34
CA ALA A 159 -8.05 3.90 -4.25
C ALA A 159 -8.19 2.38 -4.04
N ASP A 160 -9.12 1.94 -3.19
CA ASP A 160 -9.44 0.53 -3.01
C ASP A 160 -9.89 -0.13 -4.33
N LEU A 161 -10.86 0.49 -5.03
CA LEU A 161 -11.36 -0.02 -6.30
C LEU A 161 -10.25 -0.14 -7.35
N GLN A 162 -9.37 0.86 -7.44
CA GLN A 162 -8.25 0.81 -8.37
C GLN A 162 -7.23 -0.27 -7.99
N ALA A 163 -6.94 -0.44 -6.70
CA ALA A 163 -6.06 -1.50 -6.24
C ALA A 163 -6.61 -2.87 -6.57
N TYR A 164 -7.92 -3.11 -6.35
CA TYR A 164 -8.57 -4.37 -6.73
C TYR A 164 -8.54 -4.62 -8.23
N GLU A 165 -8.77 -3.58 -9.05
CA GLU A 165 -8.70 -3.70 -10.52
C GLU A 165 -7.26 -4.02 -10.97
N TRP A 166 -6.26 -3.45 -10.32
CA TRP A 166 -4.86 -3.79 -10.57
C TRP A 166 -4.46 -5.17 -10.07
N MET A 167 -5.11 -5.72 -9.05
CA MET A 167 -4.89 -7.10 -8.62
C MET A 167 -5.49 -8.09 -9.64
N VAL A 168 -6.76 -7.89 -9.98
CA VAL A 168 -7.54 -8.76 -10.89
C VAL A 168 -8.57 -7.90 -11.59
N ASP A 169 -8.53 -7.82 -12.93
CA ASP A 169 -9.53 -7.05 -13.67
C ASP A 169 -10.93 -7.65 -13.51
N ASN A 170 -11.95 -6.79 -13.57
CA ASN A 170 -13.32 -7.18 -13.26
C ASN A 170 -13.88 -8.20 -14.25
N LYS A 171 -13.54 -8.12 -15.55
CA LYS A 171 -14.04 -9.08 -16.55
C LYS A 171 -13.52 -10.49 -16.31
N TYR A 172 -12.26 -10.61 -15.88
CA TYR A 172 -11.67 -11.89 -15.52
C TYR A 172 -12.24 -12.39 -14.20
N TYR A 173 -12.41 -11.49 -13.22
CA TYR A 173 -12.95 -11.81 -11.91
C TYR A 173 -14.38 -12.36 -11.98
N GLU A 174 -15.26 -11.79 -12.81
CA GLU A 174 -16.62 -12.26 -13.04
C GLU A 174 -16.67 -13.71 -13.50
N LYS A 175 -15.67 -14.19 -14.24
CA LYS A 175 -15.60 -15.60 -14.65
C LYS A 175 -15.23 -16.54 -13.50
N ILE A 176 -14.45 -16.05 -12.54
CA ILE A 176 -13.93 -16.86 -11.43
C ILE A 176 -15.01 -17.10 -10.36
N ILE A 177 -15.85 -16.12 -10.08
CA ILE A 177 -16.82 -16.17 -8.97
C ILE A 177 -17.89 -17.26 -9.14
N HIS A 178 -18.10 -17.79 -10.34
CA HIS A 178 -19.09 -18.85 -10.59
C HIS A 178 -18.65 -20.21 -10.06
N ASP A 179 -17.36 -20.53 -10.07
CA ASP A 179 -16.76 -21.72 -9.48
C ASP A 179 -15.32 -21.41 -9.03
N PRO A 180 -15.16 -20.78 -7.86
CA PRO A 180 -13.86 -20.27 -7.43
C PRO A 180 -12.79 -21.36 -7.30
N GLU A 181 -13.11 -22.51 -6.71
CA GLU A 181 -12.12 -23.56 -6.45
C GLU A 181 -11.59 -24.17 -7.73
N TYR A 182 -12.48 -24.50 -8.65
CA TYR A 182 -12.11 -25.06 -9.96
C TYR A 182 -11.27 -24.07 -10.78
N ASN A 183 -11.73 -22.84 -10.87
CA ASN A 183 -11.10 -21.82 -11.73
C ASN A 183 -9.71 -21.41 -11.22
N ILE A 184 -9.49 -21.34 -9.89
CA ILE A 184 -8.19 -20.98 -9.33
C ILE A 184 -7.12 -22.04 -9.59
N ASP A 185 -7.47 -23.32 -9.58
CA ASP A 185 -6.50 -24.39 -9.81
C ASP A 185 -6.16 -24.57 -11.30
N ASN A 186 -7.08 -24.31 -12.20
CA ASN A 186 -6.97 -24.67 -13.61
C ASN A 186 -6.62 -23.55 -14.58
N GLU A 187 -7.11 -22.31 -14.36
CA GLU A 187 -6.95 -21.21 -15.33
C GLU A 187 -6.57 -19.90 -14.64
N MET A 188 -5.28 -19.54 -14.62
CA MET A 188 -4.85 -18.32 -13.95
C MET A 188 -4.00 -17.40 -14.82
N VAL A 189 -4.57 -16.27 -15.21
CA VAL A 189 -3.89 -15.14 -15.84
C VAL A 189 -3.28 -14.19 -14.77
N TYR A 190 -3.93 -14.12 -13.62
CA TYR A 190 -3.53 -13.26 -12.50
C TYR A 190 -2.86 -14.05 -11.37
N PRO A 191 -2.03 -13.40 -10.52
CA PRO A 191 -1.46 -14.07 -9.35
C PRO A 191 -2.53 -14.69 -8.47
N LYS A 192 -2.40 -15.98 -8.17
CA LYS A 192 -3.39 -16.73 -7.37
C LYS A 192 -3.65 -16.09 -6.01
N CYS A 193 -2.61 -15.55 -5.36
CA CYS A 193 -2.76 -14.84 -4.10
C CYS A 193 -3.67 -13.62 -4.20
N PHE A 194 -3.66 -12.89 -5.34
CA PHE A 194 -4.54 -11.75 -5.56
C PHE A 194 -6.00 -12.18 -5.75
N VAL A 195 -6.19 -13.25 -6.51
CA VAL A 195 -7.54 -13.78 -6.75
C VAL A 195 -8.18 -14.26 -5.46
N VAL A 196 -7.50 -15.10 -4.67
CA VAL A 196 -8.06 -15.58 -3.39
C VAL A 196 -8.28 -14.45 -2.39
N TYR A 197 -7.41 -13.42 -2.39
CA TYR A 197 -7.58 -12.24 -1.56
C TYR A 197 -8.88 -11.49 -1.90
N LYS A 198 -9.11 -11.22 -3.18
CA LYS A 198 -10.32 -10.53 -3.65
C LYS A 198 -11.58 -11.36 -3.39
N LEU A 199 -11.56 -12.68 -3.67
CA LEU A 199 -12.67 -13.59 -3.38
C LEU A 199 -13.03 -13.63 -1.89
N ALA A 200 -12.03 -13.69 -1.00
CA ALA A 200 -12.28 -13.67 0.44
C ALA A 200 -12.82 -12.31 0.91
N LYS A 201 -12.32 -11.22 0.33
CA LYS A 201 -12.79 -9.87 0.63
C LYS A 201 -14.26 -9.68 0.25
N ASP A 202 -14.68 -10.25 -0.89
CA ASP A 202 -16.05 -10.15 -1.41
C ASP A 202 -16.98 -11.24 -0.84
N GLY A 203 -16.46 -12.14 0.00
CA GLY A 203 -17.24 -13.15 0.73
C GLY A 203 -17.55 -14.43 -0.08
N TYR A 204 -16.89 -14.64 -1.23
CA TYR A 204 -17.05 -15.86 -2.02
C TYR A 204 -16.31 -17.05 -1.44
N ILE A 205 -15.23 -16.82 -0.69
CA ILE A 205 -14.52 -17.85 0.08
C ILE A 205 -14.21 -17.31 1.48
N ASP A 206 -13.99 -18.21 2.43
CA ASP A 206 -13.60 -17.83 3.78
C ASP A 206 -12.08 -17.60 3.88
N TYR A 207 -11.65 -16.64 4.72
CA TYR A 207 -10.24 -16.40 5.02
C TYR A 207 -9.54 -17.60 5.68
N SER A 208 -10.31 -18.51 6.30
CA SER A 208 -9.83 -19.77 6.88
C SER A 208 -9.82 -20.93 5.90
N SER A 209 -10.39 -20.79 4.69
CA SER A 209 -10.46 -21.85 3.69
C SER A 209 -9.08 -22.35 3.26
N GLU A 210 -8.99 -23.63 2.91
CA GLU A 210 -7.73 -24.24 2.45
C GLU A 210 -7.17 -23.52 1.22
N ILE A 211 -8.04 -23.14 0.28
CA ILE A 211 -7.64 -22.45 -0.95
C ILE A 211 -7.04 -21.07 -0.66
N TYR A 212 -7.62 -20.31 0.29
CA TYR A 212 -7.04 -19.05 0.71
C TYR A 212 -5.68 -19.23 1.36
N GLN A 213 -5.55 -20.18 2.30
CA GLN A 213 -4.31 -20.46 3.01
C GLN A 213 -3.20 -20.98 2.07
N LYS A 214 -3.58 -21.80 1.07
CA LYS A 214 -2.66 -22.35 0.05
C LYS A 214 -2.02 -21.25 -0.81
N TYR A 215 -2.80 -20.27 -1.25
CA TYR A 215 -2.34 -19.30 -2.23
C TYR A 215 -1.96 -17.93 -1.67
N ASN A 216 -2.53 -17.50 -0.55
CA ASN A 216 -2.10 -16.27 0.13
C ASN A 216 -1.11 -16.58 1.25
N CYS A 217 0.12 -16.89 0.86
CA CYS A 217 1.19 -17.32 1.76
C CYS A 217 1.57 -16.24 2.79
N LEU A 218 2.02 -16.70 3.95
CA LEU A 218 2.66 -15.83 4.94
C LEU A 218 4.00 -15.32 4.40
N LEU A 219 4.31 -14.06 4.72
CA LEU A 219 5.63 -13.50 4.48
C LEU A 219 6.67 -14.28 5.29
N LYS A 220 7.74 -14.69 4.63
CA LYS A 220 8.92 -15.17 5.33
C LYS A 220 9.66 -13.95 5.88
N THR A 221 9.52 -13.69 7.17
CA THR A 221 10.35 -12.70 7.86
C THR A 221 11.59 -13.40 8.36
N ASP A 222 12.78 -12.83 8.12
CA ASP A 222 14.07 -13.39 8.53
C ASP A 222 14.28 -13.43 10.07
N ASN A 223 13.20 -13.36 10.84
CA ASN A 223 13.18 -13.39 12.29
C ASN A 223 12.44 -14.61 12.84
N ASN A 224 12.78 -15.83 12.35
CA ASN A 224 12.55 -17.10 13.04
C ASN A 224 13.72 -18.04 12.77
#